data_f5e39cae0120df0c8429cc8faf9f82a6
#
_entry.id   f5e39cae0120df0c8429cc8faf9f82a6
#
_cell.length_a   1.000
_cell.length_b   1.000
_cell.length_c   1.000
_cell.angle_alpha   90.00
_cell.angle_beta   90.00
_cell.angle_gamma   90.00
#
_symmetry.space_group_name_H-M   'P 1'
#
loop_
_entity.id
_entity.type
_entity.pdbx_description
1 polymer ?
#
loop_
_entity_poly.entity_id
_entity_poly.type
_entity_poly.pdbx_seq_one_letter_code
_entity_poly.pdbx_strand_id
1 'polypeptide(L)'
;MKKMLNRFNWKYWVPLIGMASLSALFFRTFVLTPVEVVGNSMEPALHDGNEVLVRKYGKVKRFEIVIFTLPNGKTCVKRIIGLPGDMISYKDDTLYVNGKAVDESFLDDVKKQYNTYTSDFSLNELIGKKRVPENQYFVLGDNRRISKDSRTIGTIKSEWISGRVLLNYWPITSFKLFN
;
A
#
# COMPACT_ATOMS: atom_id res chain seq x y z
N MET A 1 3.13 -49.22 38.46
CA MET A 1 3.06 -48.22 37.38
C MET A 1 3.20 -46.83 37.98
N LYS A 2 4.43 -46.27 38.00
CA LYS A 2 4.69 -44.87 38.46
C LYS A 2 4.37 -43.89 37.33
N LYS A 3 3.38 -43.01 37.52
CA LYS A 3 3.09 -41.87 36.66
C LYS A 3 4.32 -40.97 36.61
N MET A 4 5.00 -40.89 35.46
CA MET A 4 5.96 -39.82 35.16
C MET A 4 5.15 -38.53 34.97
N LEU A 5 4.93 -37.78 36.03
CA LEU A 5 4.53 -36.40 35.99
C LEU A 5 5.74 -35.60 35.45
N ASN A 6 5.66 -35.24 34.17
CA ASN A 6 6.63 -34.37 33.54
C ASN A 6 6.64 -33.04 34.32
N ARG A 7 7.65 -32.85 35.20
CA ARG A 7 7.78 -31.61 36.00
C ARG A 7 8.10 -30.46 35.03
N PHE A 8 7.06 -29.75 34.63
CA PHE A 8 7.20 -28.51 33.84
C PHE A 8 8.18 -27.59 34.56
N ASN A 9 9.35 -27.36 33.95
CA ASN A 9 10.44 -26.66 34.60
C ASN A 9 10.31 -25.15 34.37
N TRP A 10 9.55 -24.47 35.19
CA TRP A 10 9.24 -23.02 35.12
C TRP A 10 10.48 -22.13 34.95
N LYS A 11 11.62 -22.55 35.50
CA LYS A 11 12.88 -21.78 35.43
C LYS A 11 13.38 -21.54 34.00
N TYR A 12 13.06 -22.45 33.07
CA TYR A 12 13.43 -22.31 31.64
C TYR A 12 12.33 -21.67 30.81
N TRP A 13 11.06 -21.98 31.12
CA TRP A 13 9.94 -21.50 30.32
C TRP A 13 9.59 -20.03 30.57
N VAL A 14 9.69 -19.54 31.79
CA VAL A 14 9.39 -18.14 32.12
C VAL A 14 10.30 -17.16 31.36
N PRO A 15 11.64 -17.26 31.38
CA PRO A 15 12.49 -16.36 30.60
C PRO A 15 12.30 -16.52 29.09
N LEU A 16 12.04 -17.73 28.58
CA LEU A 16 11.80 -17.99 27.17
C LEU A 16 10.52 -17.28 26.69
N ILE A 17 9.43 -17.41 27.43
CA ILE A 17 8.14 -16.73 27.15
C ILE A 17 8.32 -15.21 27.26
N GLY A 18 9.04 -14.73 28.28
CA GLY A 18 9.34 -13.29 28.42
C GLY A 18 10.10 -12.73 27.22
N MET A 19 11.14 -13.42 26.77
CA MET A 19 11.92 -13.01 25.62
C MET A 19 11.11 -13.06 24.31
N ALA A 20 10.32 -14.10 24.12
CA ALA A 20 9.41 -14.22 22.97
C ALA A 20 8.37 -13.09 22.95
N SER A 21 7.78 -12.77 24.11
CA SER A 21 6.81 -11.66 24.24
C SER A 21 7.43 -10.29 23.96
N LEU A 22 8.63 -10.03 24.48
CA LEU A 22 9.37 -8.79 24.18
C LEU A 22 9.73 -8.68 22.70
N SER A 23 10.18 -9.80 22.09
CA SER A 23 10.46 -9.84 20.65
C SER A 23 9.23 -9.56 19.83
N ALA A 24 8.10 -10.22 20.13
CA ALA A 24 6.83 -10.00 19.44
C ALA A 24 6.35 -8.55 19.58
N LEU A 25 6.46 -7.97 20.77
CA LEU A 25 6.11 -6.57 21.02
C LEU A 25 7.01 -5.62 20.22
N PHE A 26 8.31 -5.88 20.16
CA PHE A 26 9.26 -5.11 19.36
C PHE A 26 8.90 -5.15 17.88
N PHE A 27 8.66 -6.34 17.30
CA PHE A 27 8.26 -6.47 15.90
C PHE A 27 6.94 -5.75 15.60
N ARG A 28 5.93 -5.91 16.46
CA ARG A 28 4.64 -5.22 16.31
C ARG A 28 4.77 -3.71 16.36
N THR A 29 5.59 -3.17 17.27
CA THR A 29 5.68 -1.73 17.48
C THR A 29 6.54 -1.03 16.43
N PHE A 30 7.66 -1.65 16.03
CA PHE A 30 8.66 -0.98 15.20
C PHE A 30 8.61 -1.38 13.73
N VAL A 31 8.13 -2.58 13.38
CA VAL A 31 8.25 -3.11 12.01
C VAL A 31 6.93 -3.20 11.30
N LEU A 32 5.88 -3.68 11.96
CA LEU A 32 4.58 -3.98 11.36
C LEU A 32 3.45 -3.31 12.13
N THR A 33 2.49 -2.75 11.39
CA THR A 33 1.30 -2.12 11.98
C THR A 33 0.05 -2.60 11.25
N PRO A 34 -0.96 -3.14 11.96
CA PRO A 34 -2.28 -3.39 11.39
C PRO A 34 -3.00 -2.07 11.15
N VAL A 35 -3.67 -1.95 10.00
CA VAL A 35 -4.46 -0.77 9.61
C VAL A 35 -5.73 -1.24 8.92
N GLU A 36 -6.86 -0.65 9.29
CA GLU A 36 -8.13 -0.84 8.60
C GLU A 36 -8.22 0.09 7.38
N VAL A 37 -8.66 -0.45 6.25
CA VAL A 37 -8.90 0.28 5.02
C VAL A 37 -10.30 0.87 5.06
N VAL A 38 -10.41 2.19 4.86
CA VAL A 38 -11.70 2.89 4.82
C VAL A 38 -11.97 3.41 3.42
N GLY A 39 -13.12 3.04 2.87
CA GLY A 39 -13.61 3.45 1.56
C GLY A 39 -13.13 2.60 0.40
N ASN A 40 -13.75 2.82 -0.76
CA ASN A 40 -13.67 1.94 -1.94
C ASN A 40 -12.66 2.40 -3.00
N SER A 41 -11.78 3.34 -2.65
CA SER A 41 -10.84 3.94 -3.62
C SER A 41 -9.75 2.99 -4.11
N MET A 42 -9.54 1.86 -3.44
CA MET A 42 -8.55 0.83 -3.77
C MET A 42 -9.16 -0.46 -4.31
N GLU A 43 -10.47 -0.50 -4.57
CA GLU A 43 -11.09 -1.63 -5.27
C GLU A 43 -10.54 -1.78 -6.69
N PRO A 44 -10.33 -3.01 -7.17
CA PRO A 44 -10.66 -4.29 -6.52
C PRO A 44 -9.57 -4.84 -5.59
N ALA A 45 -8.42 -4.16 -5.46
CA ALA A 45 -7.30 -4.71 -4.69
C ALA A 45 -7.57 -4.75 -3.17
N LEU A 46 -8.23 -3.71 -2.64
CA LEU A 46 -8.64 -3.60 -1.24
C LEU A 46 -10.05 -3.01 -1.16
N HIS A 47 -10.87 -3.59 -0.30
CA HIS A 47 -12.24 -3.17 -0.03
C HIS A 47 -12.37 -2.47 1.32
N ASP A 48 -13.44 -1.71 1.49
CA ASP A 48 -13.80 -1.13 2.78
C ASP A 48 -13.88 -2.19 3.88
N GLY A 49 -13.34 -1.89 5.07
CA GLY A 49 -13.27 -2.83 6.20
C GLY A 49 -12.18 -3.91 6.09
N ASN A 50 -11.35 -3.92 5.02
CA ASN A 50 -10.21 -4.81 4.98
C ASN A 50 -9.16 -4.40 6.04
N GLU A 51 -8.57 -5.39 6.72
CA GLU A 51 -7.44 -5.15 7.60
C GLU A 51 -6.13 -5.57 6.94
N VAL A 52 -5.21 -4.62 6.83
CA VAL A 52 -3.93 -4.82 6.16
C VAL A 52 -2.76 -4.71 7.12
N LEU A 53 -1.72 -5.48 6.87
CA LEU A 53 -0.46 -5.38 7.60
C LEU A 53 0.50 -4.48 6.83
N VAL A 54 0.98 -3.45 7.51
CA VAL A 54 1.80 -2.37 6.94
C VAL A 54 3.22 -2.45 7.46
N ARG A 55 4.20 -2.43 6.57
CA ARG A 55 5.62 -2.33 6.90
C ARG A 55 6.06 -0.86 6.89
N LYS A 56 6.59 -0.37 8.01
CA LYS A 56 7.00 1.03 8.19
C LYS A 56 8.26 1.44 7.43
N TYR A 57 9.18 0.50 7.20
CA TYR A 57 10.52 0.80 6.67
C TYR A 57 10.77 0.15 5.32
N GLY A 58 11.65 0.77 4.55
CA GLY A 58 12.13 0.29 3.25
C GLY A 58 11.84 1.26 2.12
N LYS A 59 12.59 1.11 1.01
CA LYS A 59 12.35 1.90 -0.20
C LYS A 59 11.02 1.50 -0.82
N VAL A 60 10.26 2.50 -1.23
CA VAL A 60 8.99 2.31 -1.94
C VAL A 60 9.27 2.04 -3.41
N LYS A 61 8.60 1.04 -3.97
CA LYS A 61 8.69 0.67 -5.39
C LYS A 61 7.41 1.03 -6.13
N ARG A 62 7.49 1.07 -7.47
CA ARG A 62 6.31 1.22 -8.33
C ARG A 62 5.36 0.06 -8.09
N PHE A 63 4.08 0.38 -8.12
CA PHE A 63 2.93 -0.50 -7.89
C PHE A 63 2.75 -1.01 -6.45
N GLU A 64 3.63 -0.69 -5.52
CA GLU A 64 3.37 -0.94 -4.10
C GLU A 64 2.21 -0.06 -3.60
N ILE A 65 1.38 -0.62 -2.72
CA ILE A 65 0.31 0.12 -2.04
C ILE A 65 0.90 0.76 -0.79
N VAL A 66 0.69 2.05 -0.63
CA VAL A 66 1.20 2.83 0.51
C VAL A 66 0.09 3.46 1.30
N ILE A 67 0.33 3.60 2.60
CA ILE A 67 -0.48 4.42 3.51
C ILE A 67 0.30 5.70 3.79
N PHE A 68 -0.37 6.83 3.65
CA PHE A 68 0.22 8.13 3.91
C PHE A 68 -0.79 9.07 4.57
N THR A 69 -0.29 10.06 5.30
CA THR A 69 -1.11 11.07 5.96
C THR A 69 -0.84 12.44 5.36
N LEU A 70 -1.88 13.06 4.84
CA LEU A 70 -1.84 14.41 4.29
C LEU A 70 -1.67 15.46 5.41
N PRO A 71 -1.19 16.70 5.10
CA PRO A 71 -1.02 17.76 6.10
C PRO A 71 -2.30 18.13 6.87
N ASN A 72 -3.47 17.86 6.31
CA ASN A 72 -4.77 18.07 6.97
C ASN A 72 -5.17 16.93 7.93
N GLY A 73 -4.28 15.98 8.20
CA GLY A 73 -4.50 14.83 9.07
C GLY A 73 -5.24 13.65 8.42
N LYS A 74 -5.65 13.77 7.15
CA LYS A 74 -6.35 12.69 6.46
C LYS A 74 -5.39 11.57 6.07
N THR A 75 -5.63 10.36 6.56
CA THR A 75 -4.90 9.15 6.14
C THR A 75 -5.54 8.57 4.88
N CYS A 76 -4.70 8.18 3.94
CA CYS A 76 -5.10 7.65 2.63
C CYS A 76 -4.32 6.38 2.31
N VAL A 77 -4.95 5.50 1.54
CA VAL A 77 -4.34 4.29 0.96
C VAL A 77 -4.36 4.45 -0.55
N LYS A 78 -3.20 4.39 -1.22
CA LYS A 78 -3.08 4.50 -2.68
C LYS A 78 -1.93 3.65 -3.20
N ARG A 79 -1.91 3.44 -4.51
CA ARG A 79 -0.83 2.75 -5.21
C ARG A 79 0.17 3.73 -5.80
N ILE A 80 1.46 3.44 -5.66
CA ILE A 80 2.55 4.19 -6.29
C ILE A 80 2.53 3.92 -7.79
N ILE A 81 2.39 4.97 -8.58
CA ILE A 81 2.44 4.92 -10.04
C ILE A 81 3.70 5.60 -10.57
N GLY A 82 4.07 6.76 -10.03
CA GLY A 82 5.28 7.49 -10.41
C GLY A 82 6.28 7.58 -9.27
N LEU A 83 7.52 7.26 -9.57
CA LEU A 83 8.68 7.45 -8.70
C LEU A 83 9.32 8.81 -8.95
N PRO A 84 10.15 9.36 -8.03
CA PRO A 84 10.91 10.58 -8.28
C PRO A 84 11.64 10.55 -9.63
N GLY A 85 11.51 11.62 -10.42
CA GLY A 85 12.12 11.74 -11.75
C GLY A 85 11.29 11.17 -12.92
N ASP A 86 10.23 10.41 -12.67
CA ASP A 86 9.40 9.83 -13.75
C ASP A 86 8.54 10.90 -14.47
N MET A 87 8.38 10.71 -15.77
CA MET A 87 7.31 11.32 -16.55
C MET A 87 6.12 10.37 -16.60
N ILE A 88 4.95 10.82 -16.18
CA ILE A 88 3.74 10.03 -16.14
C ILE A 88 2.69 10.59 -17.09
N SER A 89 2.10 9.74 -17.90
CA SER A 89 0.90 10.05 -18.67
C SER A 89 0.01 8.81 -18.85
N TYR A 90 -1.26 9.07 -19.09
CA TYR A 90 -2.24 8.09 -19.53
C TYR A 90 -2.77 8.50 -20.90
N LYS A 91 -2.84 7.55 -21.78
CA LYS A 91 -3.46 7.71 -23.09
C LYS A 91 -4.15 6.39 -23.49
N ASP A 92 -5.40 6.50 -23.92
CA ASP A 92 -6.22 5.36 -24.33
C ASP A 92 -6.18 4.23 -23.29
N ASP A 93 -6.44 4.58 -22.02
CA ASP A 93 -6.44 3.67 -20.86
C ASP A 93 -5.11 2.92 -20.60
N THR A 94 -4.01 3.41 -21.17
CA THR A 94 -2.66 2.85 -21.03
C THR A 94 -1.76 3.80 -20.26
N LEU A 95 -1.09 3.27 -19.24
CA LEU A 95 -0.06 3.98 -18.49
C LEU A 95 1.23 4.10 -19.29
N TYR A 96 1.76 5.30 -19.40
CA TYR A 96 3.11 5.55 -19.92
C TYR A 96 4.00 6.12 -18.83
N VAL A 97 5.18 5.50 -18.68
CA VAL A 97 6.23 5.97 -17.78
C VAL A 97 7.48 6.24 -18.62
N ASN A 98 7.96 7.47 -18.58
CA ASN A 98 9.11 7.91 -19.37
C ASN A 98 8.94 7.60 -20.89
N GLY A 99 7.71 7.72 -21.39
CA GLY A 99 7.34 7.47 -22.77
C GLY A 99 7.18 6.00 -23.16
N LYS A 100 7.34 5.06 -22.23
CA LYS A 100 7.15 3.61 -22.47
C LYS A 100 5.84 3.15 -21.85
N ALA A 101 5.05 2.39 -22.57
CA ALA A 101 3.86 1.73 -22.03
C ALA A 101 4.26 0.76 -20.92
N VAL A 102 3.51 0.80 -19.82
CA VAL A 102 3.72 -0.05 -18.64
C VAL A 102 2.42 -0.75 -18.32
N ASP A 103 2.51 -2.06 -18.18
CA ASP A 103 1.37 -2.90 -17.87
C ASP A 103 0.88 -2.72 -16.42
N GLU A 104 -0.44 -2.74 -16.24
CA GLU A 104 -1.14 -2.66 -14.98
C GLU A 104 -2.05 -3.88 -14.79
N SER A 105 -1.46 -5.07 -14.85
CA SER A 105 -2.17 -6.36 -14.78
C SER A 105 -3.11 -6.51 -13.58
N PHE A 106 -2.86 -5.74 -12.50
CA PHE A 106 -3.76 -5.69 -11.34
C PHE A 106 -5.12 -5.01 -11.63
N LEU A 107 -5.28 -4.37 -12.80
CA LEU A 107 -6.52 -3.75 -13.27
C LEU A 107 -7.20 -4.48 -14.43
N ASP A 108 -6.60 -5.53 -14.99
CA ASP A 108 -7.08 -6.17 -16.22
C ASP A 108 -8.55 -6.59 -16.15
N ASP A 109 -8.95 -7.19 -15.03
CA ASP A 109 -10.32 -7.69 -14.89
C ASP A 109 -11.36 -6.56 -14.73
N VAL A 110 -10.98 -5.45 -14.12
CA VAL A 110 -11.88 -4.32 -13.99
C VAL A 110 -11.92 -3.49 -15.27
N LYS A 111 -10.80 -3.34 -15.97
CA LYS A 111 -10.75 -2.63 -17.26
C LYS A 111 -11.66 -3.26 -18.32
N LYS A 112 -11.77 -4.59 -18.35
CA LYS A 112 -12.69 -5.33 -19.26
C LYS A 112 -14.16 -4.94 -19.09
N GLN A 113 -14.55 -4.36 -17.97
CA GLN A 113 -15.93 -3.98 -17.67
C GLN A 113 -16.28 -2.57 -18.17
N TYR A 114 -15.30 -1.81 -18.67
CA TYR A 114 -15.45 -0.41 -19.08
C TYR A 114 -14.81 -0.16 -20.43
N ASN A 115 -15.37 0.74 -21.21
CA ASN A 115 -14.72 1.21 -22.45
C ASN A 115 -13.45 2.03 -22.16
N THR A 116 -13.48 2.82 -21.09
CA THR A 116 -12.33 3.57 -20.58
C THR A 116 -12.43 3.57 -19.05
N TYR A 117 -11.40 3.07 -18.39
CA TYR A 117 -11.33 2.99 -16.94
C TYR A 117 -10.55 4.15 -16.32
N THR A 118 -9.49 4.58 -17.00
CA THR A 118 -8.66 5.73 -16.62
C THR A 118 -8.68 6.76 -17.74
N SER A 119 -9.15 7.97 -17.47
CA SER A 119 -9.15 9.06 -18.44
C SER A 119 -7.72 9.48 -18.80
N ASP A 120 -7.53 10.05 -19.98
CA ASP A 120 -6.27 10.58 -20.44
C ASP A 120 -5.82 11.76 -19.57
N PHE A 121 -4.54 11.82 -19.26
CA PHE A 121 -3.89 12.95 -18.61
C PHE A 121 -2.38 12.89 -18.80
N SER A 122 -1.71 14.02 -18.58
CA SER A 122 -0.27 14.06 -18.36
C SER A 122 0.06 14.72 -17.02
N LEU A 123 1.20 14.33 -16.43
CA LEU A 123 1.68 14.94 -15.20
C LEU A 123 1.82 16.46 -15.34
N ASN A 124 2.26 16.92 -16.53
CA ASN A 124 2.43 18.35 -16.81
C ASN A 124 1.10 19.12 -16.77
N GLU A 125 0.03 18.56 -17.30
CA GLU A 125 -1.32 19.15 -17.25
C GLU A 125 -1.86 19.22 -15.83
N LEU A 126 -1.60 18.17 -15.01
CA LEU A 126 -2.13 18.08 -13.66
C LEU A 126 -1.42 19.00 -12.66
N ILE A 127 -0.09 19.09 -12.72
CA ILE A 127 0.71 19.77 -11.70
C ILE A 127 1.71 20.79 -12.25
N GLY A 128 1.71 21.06 -13.57
CA GLY A 128 2.64 21.99 -14.23
C GLY A 128 4.10 21.53 -14.25
N LYS A 129 4.38 20.25 -14.03
CA LYS A 129 5.73 19.68 -14.00
C LYS A 129 5.85 18.50 -14.94
N LYS A 130 6.95 18.44 -15.71
CA LYS A 130 7.20 17.34 -16.64
C LYS A 130 7.54 16.02 -15.92
N ARG A 131 8.12 16.10 -14.72
CA ARG A 131 8.57 14.94 -13.94
C ARG A 131 8.08 15.00 -12.51
N VAL A 132 7.88 13.83 -11.90
CA VAL A 132 7.64 13.71 -10.46
C VAL A 132 8.82 14.33 -9.72
N PRO A 133 8.59 15.31 -8.82
CA PRO A 133 9.67 15.97 -8.09
C PRO A 133 10.48 14.99 -7.22
N GLU A 134 11.71 15.36 -6.89
CA GLU A 134 12.54 14.62 -5.94
C GLU A 134 11.83 14.48 -4.60
N ASN A 135 11.99 13.33 -3.97
CA ASN A 135 11.33 12.98 -2.70
C ASN A 135 9.80 13.01 -2.72
N GLN A 136 9.20 12.92 -3.91
CA GLN A 136 7.75 12.84 -4.07
C GLN A 136 7.36 11.66 -4.93
N TYR A 137 6.10 11.23 -4.77
CA TYR A 137 5.51 10.13 -5.51
C TYR A 137 4.20 10.55 -6.14
N PHE A 138 3.91 9.99 -7.32
CA PHE A 138 2.60 10.10 -7.95
C PHE A 138 1.81 8.84 -7.63
N VAL A 139 0.64 8.99 -7.01
CA VAL A 139 -0.16 7.88 -6.52
C VAL A 139 -1.55 7.89 -7.13
N LEU A 140 -2.08 6.70 -7.43
CA LEU A 140 -3.47 6.53 -7.89
C LEU A 140 -4.19 5.51 -7.00
N GLY A 141 -5.51 5.67 -6.90
CA GLY A 141 -6.37 4.59 -6.42
C GLY A 141 -6.57 3.54 -7.50
N ASP A 142 -6.77 2.30 -7.12
CA ASP A 142 -7.09 1.24 -8.07
C ASP A 142 -8.48 1.44 -8.66
N ASN A 143 -9.43 1.96 -7.86
CA ASN A 143 -10.71 2.44 -8.39
C ASN A 143 -10.52 3.83 -9.05
N ARG A 144 -10.07 3.81 -10.29
CA ARG A 144 -9.72 5.01 -11.07
C ARG A 144 -10.85 6.01 -11.23
N ARG A 145 -12.10 5.56 -11.16
CA ARG A 145 -13.29 6.36 -11.43
C ARG A 145 -13.72 7.22 -10.25
N ILE A 146 -13.49 6.79 -9.03
CA ILE A 146 -13.95 7.49 -7.81
C ILE A 146 -12.82 7.98 -6.91
N SER A 147 -11.59 7.53 -7.16
CA SER A 147 -10.46 7.84 -6.29
C SER A 147 -10.09 9.34 -6.34
N LYS A 148 -10.01 9.96 -5.16
CA LYS A 148 -9.30 11.23 -4.99
C LYS A 148 -7.83 10.92 -4.72
N ASP A 149 -6.99 11.14 -5.73
CA ASP A 149 -5.58 10.79 -5.73
C ASP A 149 -4.73 11.88 -6.39
N SER A 150 -3.51 11.58 -6.83
CA SER A 150 -2.59 12.59 -7.37
C SER A 150 -3.12 13.36 -8.56
N ARG A 151 -4.15 12.89 -9.23
CA ARG A 151 -4.86 13.67 -10.27
C ARG A 151 -5.58 14.89 -9.69
N THR A 152 -5.93 14.84 -8.40
CA THR A 152 -6.65 15.93 -7.70
C THR A 152 -5.78 16.59 -6.63
N ILE A 153 -4.99 15.81 -5.87
CA ILE A 153 -4.23 16.33 -4.73
C ILE A 153 -2.77 16.62 -5.05
N GLY A 154 -2.31 16.34 -6.28
CA GLY A 154 -0.91 16.44 -6.68
C GLY A 154 -0.05 15.31 -6.12
N THR A 155 1.27 15.44 -6.26
CA THR A 155 2.24 14.46 -5.75
C THR A 155 2.29 14.46 -4.22
N ILE A 156 2.54 13.30 -3.62
CA ILE A 156 2.72 13.16 -2.17
C ILE A 156 4.20 13.14 -1.81
N LYS A 157 4.57 13.74 -0.69
CA LYS A 157 5.94 13.73 -0.19
C LYS A 157 6.29 12.38 0.44
N SER A 158 7.55 11.95 0.33
CA SER A 158 8.04 10.71 0.93
C SER A 158 7.86 10.69 2.46
N GLU A 159 8.01 11.83 3.12
CA GLU A 159 7.84 11.99 4.57
C GLU A 159 6.40 11.76 5.06
N TRP A 160 5.40 11.86 4.17
CA TRP A 160 4.00 11.59 4.50
C TRP A 160 3.67 10.10 4.51
N ILE A 161 4.54 9.26 3.91
CA ILE A 161 4.30 7.82 3.82
C ILE A 161 4.58 7.17 5.18
N SER A 162 3.53 6.64 5.79
CA SER A 162 3.59 5.90 7.06
C SER A 162 4.12 4.47 6.87
N GLY A 163 3.91 3.90 5.68
CA GLY A 163 4.39 2.57 5.34
C GLY A 163 3.74 2.00 4.08
N ARG A 164 4.16 0.77 3.74
CA ARG A 164 3.63 0.02 2.59
C ARG A 164 2.86 -1.21 3.03
N VAL A 165 1.78 -1.51 2.34
CA VAL A 165 0.94 -2.68 2.59
C VAL A 165 1.69 -3.93 2.13
N LEU A 166 1.79 -4.92 3.03
CA LEU A 166 2.38 -6.22 2.72
C LEU A 166 1.33 -7.25 2.40
N LEU A 167 0.25 -7.26 3.16
CA LEU A 167 -0.82 -8.24 2.97
C LEU A 167 -2.15 -7.69 3.51
N ASN A 168 -3.23 -8.17 2.92
CA ASN A 168 -4.57 -8.12 3.50
C ASN A 168 -4.79 -9.44 4.25
N TYR A 169 -5.05 -9.38 5.57
CA TYR A 169 -5.22 -10.58 6.38
C TYR A 169 -6.65 -10.81 6.85
N TRP A 170 -7.50 -9.78 6.77
CA TRP A 170 -8.90 -9.88 7.13
C TRP A 170 -9.81 -9.12 6.14
N PRO A 171 -10.95 -9.67 5.78
CA PRO A 171 -11.43 -11.03 6.08
C PRO A 171 -10.57 -12.10 5.38
N ILE A 172 -10.53 -13.31 5.96
CA ILE A 172 -9.71 -14.42 5.42
C ILE A 172 -10.09 -14.77 3.97
N THR A 173 -11.34 -14.53 3.59
CA THR A 173 -11.86 -14.75 2.23
C THR A 173 -11.18 -13.86 1.18
N SER A 174 -10.62 -12.73 1.59
CA SER A 174 -9.88 -11.78 0.73
C SER A 174 -8.39 -11.72 1.05
N PHE A 175 -7.83 -12.77 1.69
CA PHE A 175 -6.40 -12.84 1.98
C PHE A 175 -5.57 -12.66 0.71
N LYS A 176 -4.65 -11.69 0.72
CA LYS A 176 -3.82 -11.37 -0.42
C LYS A 176 -2.47 -10.81 0.01
N LEU A 177 -1.39 -11.31 -0.59
CA LEU A 177 -0.05 -10.75 -0.44
C LEU A 177 0.19 -9.68 -1.51
N PHE A 178 0.82 -8.58 -1.12
CA PHE A 178 1.26 -7.50 -2.02
C PHE A 178 2.79 -7.47 -2.02
N ASN A 179 3.39 -7.72 -3.19
CA ASN A 179 4.85 -7.72 -3.40
C ASN A 179 5.31 -6.41 -4.03
#